data_218d54fc61bd98ca571fd1f3c117183e
#
_entry.id   218d54fc61bd98ca571fd1f3c117183e
#
_cell.length_a   1.000
_cell.length_b   1.000
_cell.length_c   1.000
_cell.angle_alpha   90.00
_cell.angle_beta   90.00
_cell.angle_gamma   90.00
#
_symmetry.space_group_name_H-M   'P 1'
#
loop_
_entity.id
_entity.type
_entity.pdbx_description
1 polymer ?
#
loop_
_entity_poly.entity_id
_entity_poly.type
_entity_poly.pdbx_seq_one_letter_code
_entity_poly.pdbx_strand_id
1 'polypeptide(L)'
;MKVDFHVHSTASDGTERPADLVRAADRAGFAAMALTDHDNCDGTAEFLRTPHDGGGTRRVAGVELSIEPGTGFDRFHLLALGIDPAHAGLRAFLRRILDGRNARNARIIANFNRLGIPMRAGTGDARDDILLYAHGEVLARPHFARWLMVHGYAPNIREAFATYLLPDSPAATRCYEERYHPSQEETFAVVHAAGGLCVMAHPKYWRRDWKDVGPDFAAAERELARLKEAGLDGLEARYQANTPEEDVNFTRIAGRVGLLKTAGSDFHGANKPTIPLGMDVEESFIAPFLAALNLI
;
A
#
# COMPACT_ATOMS: atom_id res chain seq x y z
N MET A 1 0.65 -18.79 14.03
CA MET A 1 1.04 -18.87 12.61
C MET A 1 1.56 -17.50 12.21
N LYS A 2 2.74 -17.43 11.57
CA LYS A 2 3.31 -16.15 11.14
C LYS A 2 2.94 -15.86 9.69
N VAL A 3 2.35 -14.69 9.42
CA VAL A 3 1.90 -14.26 8.10
C VAL A 3 2.16 -12.79 7.88
N ASP A 4 2.11 -12.33 6.62
CA ASP A 4 2.07 -10.91 6.28
C ASP A 4 1.46 -10.73 4.90
N PHE A 5 0.29 -10.11 4.83
CA PHE A 5 -0.40 -9.87 3.56
C PHE A 5 -0.32 -8.42 3.08
N HIS A 6 0.59 -7.61 3.69
CA HIS A 6 0.80 -6.23 3.32
C HIS A 6 2.28 -5.84 3.45
N VAL A 7 3.03 -6.03 2.37
CA VAL A 7 4.50 -5.83 2.33
C VAL A 7 4.90 -5.07 1.07
N HIS A 8 5.76 -4.08 1.23
CA HIS A 8 6.30 -3.27 0.14
C HIS A 8 7.79 -3.56 -0.10
N SER A 9 8.17 -3.53 -1.38
CA SER A 9 9.53 -3.74 -1.83
C SER A 9 10.12 -2.51 -2.53
N THR A 10 11.34 -2.66 -3.05
CA THR A 10 11.98 -1.65 -3.90
C THR A 10 11.25 -1.43 -5.23
N ALA A 11 10.25 -2.22 -5.58
CA ALA A 11 9.41 -1.97 -6.75
C ALA A 11 8.42 -0.80 -6.54
N SER A 12 8.18 -0.39 -5.29
CA SER A 12 7.45 0.84 -4.96
C SER A 12 8.26 1.75 -4.03
N ASP A 13 7.97 1.74 -2.75
CA ASP A 13 8.59 2.61 -1.75
C ASP A 13 9.11 1.87 -0.50
N GLY A 14 9.25 0.55 -0.58
CA GLY A 14 10.04 -0.23 0.36
C GLY A 14 11.54 -0.13 0.08
N THR A 15 12.35 -0.63 1.02
CA THR A 15 13.83 -0.63 0.87
C THR A 15 14.42 -1.99 0.58
N GLU A 16 13.65 -3.06 0.75
CA GLU A 16 14.10 -4.43 0.55
C GLU A 16 13.71 -4.93 -0.85
N ARG A 17 14.59 -5.72 -1.48
CA ARG A 17 14.25 -6.35 -2.76
C ARG A 17 13.22 -7.46 -2.56
N PRO A 18 12.35 -7.72 -3.56
CA PRO A 18 11.38 -8.82 -3.47
C PRO A 18 12.02 -10.17 -3.08
N ALA A 19 13.19 -10.50 -3.63
CA ALA A 19 13.92 -11.73 -3.29
C ALA A 19 14.40 -11.78 -1.84
N ASP A 20 14.81 -10.64 -1.27
CA ASP A 20 15.31 -10.59 0.10
C ASP A 20 14.17 -10.70 1.11
N LEU A 21 12.99 -10.16 0.79
CA LEU A 21 11.76 -10.37 1.56
C LEU A 21 11.38 -11.84 1.63
N VAL A 22 11.44 -12.57 0.50
CA VAL A 22 11.19 -14.03 0.46
C VAL A 22 12.14 -14.77 1.37
N ARG A 23 13.45 -14.51 1.26
CA ARG A 23 14.46 -15.16 2.10
C ARG A 23 14.26 -14.85 3.59
N ALA A 24 13.90 -13.62 3.92
CA ALA A 24 13.61 -13.22 5.29
C ALA A 24 12.38 -13.96 5.84
N ALA A 25 11.30 -14.08 5.06
CA ALA A 25 10.09 -14.79 5.44
C ALA A 25 10.35 -16.30 5.61
N ASP A 26 11.08 -16.92 4.69
CA ASP A 26 11.45 -18.35 4.77
C ASP A 26 12.25 -18.64 6.04
N ARG A 27 13.30 -17.86 6.33
CA ARG A 27 14.10 -18.00 7.56
C ARG A 27 13.30 -17.75 8.84
N ALA A 28 12.31 -16.89 8.78
CA ALA A 28 11.45 -16.57 9.93
C ALA A 28 10.24 -17.50 10.07
N GLY A 29 10.10 -18.52 9.20
CA GLY A 29 9.06 -19.54 9.28
C GLY A 29 7.66 -19.03 8.96
N PHE A 30 7.54 -18.11 8.01
CA PHE A 30 6.21 -17.62 7.58
C PHE A 30 5.40 -18.74 6.92
N ALA A 31 4.12 -18.80 7.25
CA ALA A 31 3.16 -19.66 6.57
C ALA A 31 2.76 -19.11 5.20
N ALA A 32 2.57 -17.78 5.12
CA ALA A 32 2.25 -17.10 3.87
C ALA A 32 2.68 -15.62 3.93
N MET A 33 2.99 -15.05 2.75
CA MET A 33 3.29 -13.63 2.59
C MET A 33 2.80 -13.13 1.23
N ALA A 34 2.24 -11.93 1.18
CA ALA A 34 1.91 -11.22 -0.06
C ALA A 34 2.89 -10.09 -0.32
N LEU A 35 3.27 -9.89 -1.58
CA LEU A 35 3.89 -8.65 -2.02
C LEU A 35 2.80 -7.73 -2.57
N THR A 36 2.72 -6.50 -2.05
CA THR A 36 1.63 -5.55 -2.31
C THR A 36 2.14 -4.15 -2.64
N ASP A 37 3.15 -4.07 -3.48
CA ASP A 37 3.73 -2.80 -3.92
C ASP A 37 2.66 -1.83 -4.44
N HIS A 38 2.85 -0.54 -4.21
CA HIS A 38 1.89 0.49 -4.60
C HIS A 38 1.70 0.58 -6.11
N ASP A 39 0.47 0.41 -6.58
CA ASP A 39 -0.01 0.68 -7.94
C ASP A 39 0.74 -0.05 -9.06
N ASN A 40 1.52 -1.10 -8.76
CA ASN A 40 2.25 -1.92 -9.74
C ASN A 40 2.49 -3.37 -9.26
N CYS A 41 2.87 -4.24 -10.19
CA CYS A 41 3.23 -5.64 -9.94
C CYS A 41 4.67 -5.95 -10.42
N ASP A 42 5.57 -4.97 -10.53
CA ASP A 42 6.89 -5.14 -11.15
C ASP A 42 7.78 -6.09 -10.33
N GLY A 43 7.69 -6.03 -9.00
CA GLY A 43 8.39 -6.92 -8.09
C GLY A 43 7.84 -8.34 -8.02
N THR A 44 6.61 -8.57 -8.48
CA THR A 44 5.86 -9.82 -8.27
C THR A 44 6.54 -11.02 -8.93
N ALA A 45 7.12 -10.86 -10.12
CA ALA A 45 7.78 -11.96 -10.81
C ALA A 45 9.05 -12.43 -10.09
N GLU A 46 9.86 -11.50 -9.57
CA GLU A 46 11.03 -11.82 -8.73
C GLU A 46 10.57 -12.49 -7.43
N PHE A 47 9.57 -11.93 -6.75
CA PHE A 47 9.01 -12.45 -5.52
C PHE A 47 8.54 -13.91 -5.65
N LEU A 48 7.73 -14.20 -6.67
CA LEU A 48 7.16 -15.54 -6.87
C LEU A 48 8.20 -16.58 -7.31
N ARG A 49 9.24 -16.18 -8.06
CA ARG A 49 10.24 -17.10 -8.63
C ARG A 49 11.48 -17.29 -7.76
N THR A 50 11.68 -16.46 -6.75
CA THR A 50 12.84 -16.59 -5.85
C THR A 50 12.87 -18.00 -5.22
N PRO A 51 13.97 -18.74 -5.28
CA PRO A 51 14.08 -20.04 -4.62
C PRO A 51 13.86 -19.92 -3.11
N HIS A 52 13.26 -20.94 -2.50
CA HIS A 52 13.12 -21.02 -1.04
C HIS A 52 14.49 -21.11 -0.34
N ASP A 53 14.58 -20.50 0.83
CA ASP A 53 15.79 -20.47 1.68
C ASP A 53 15.49 -21.13 3.04
N GLY A 54 15.43 -22.47 3.04
CA GLY A 54 15.19 -23.29 4.24
C GLY A 54 13.75 -23.29 4.75
N GLY A 55 12.84 -22.55 4.11
CA GLY A 55 11.43 -22.47 4.46
C GLY A 55 10.52 -22.81 3.28
N GLY A 56 9.23 -22.67 3.48
CA GLY A 56 8.20 -22.94 2.47
C GLY A 56 7.08 -21.89 2.51
N THR A 57 7.44 -20.62 2.69
CA THR A 57 6.47 -19.52 2.72
C THR A 57 5.61 -19.52 1.45
N ARG A 58 4.29 -19.65 1.60
CA ARG A 58 3.36 -19.51 0.48
C ARG A 58 3.33 -18.06 0.04
N ARG A 59 3.51 -17.81 -1.26
CA ARG A 59 3.66 -16.48 -1.83
C ARG A 59 2.41 -16.07 -2.58
N VAL A 60 1.91 -14.89 -2.27
CA VAL A 60 0.69 -14.34 -2.85
C VAL A 60 1.04 -13.12 -3.69
N ALA A 61 0.64 -13.13 -4.96
CA ALA A 61 0.70 -11.94 -5.79
C ALA A 61 -0.35 -10.93 -5.31
N GLY A 62 0.06 -9.68 -5.13
CA GLY A 62 -0.84 -8.63 -4.72
C GLY A 62 -0.41 -7.27 -5.25
N VAL A 63 -1.23 -6.28 -5.00
CA VAL A 63 -0.94 -4.85 -5.23
C VAL A 63 -1.76 -4.01 -4.27
N GLU A 64 -1.19 -2.95 -3.72
CA GLU A 64 -1.91 -1.96 -2.94
C GLU A 64 -2.32 -0.79 -3.85
N LEU A 65 -3.63 -0.53 -3.91
CA LEU A 65 -4.25 0.46 -4.77
C LEU A 65 -4.85 1.59 -3.93
N SER A 66 -4.57 2.85 -4.27
CA SER A 66 -5.30 3.97 -3.71
C SER A 66 -6.53 4.24 -4.56
N ILE A 67 -7.72 4.10 -3.99
CA ILE A 67 -8.97 4.19 -4.73
C ILE A 67 -9.84 5.37 -4.29
N GLU A 68 -10.61 5.92 -5.23
CA GLU A 68 -11.63 6.92 -4.97
C GLU A 68 -12.90 6.18 -4.60
N PRO A 69 -13.42 6.35 -3.37
CA PRO A 69 -14.69 5.76 -2.98
C PRO A 69 -15.84 6.43 -3.71
N GLY A 70 -16.98 5.78 -3.70
CA GLY A 70 -18.25 6.42 -4.04
C GLY A 70 -18.54 7.61 -3.11
N THR A 71 -19.57 8.37 -3.41
CA THR A 71 -19.94 9.58 -2.67
C THR A 71 -20.08 9.33 -1.15
N GLY A 72 -19.43 10.15 -0.36
CA GLY A 72 -19.58 10.20 1.10
C GLY A 72 -18.45 9.54 1.90
N PHE A 73 -17.41 9.03 1.26
CA PHE A 73 -16.27 8.38 1.93
C PHE A 73 -14.94 9.06 1.61
N ASP A 74 -13.99 8.98 2.54
CA ASP A 74 -12.61 9.34 2.25
C ASP A 74 -11.93 8.25 1.40
N ARG A 75 -10.88 8.62 0.68
CA ARG A 75 -10.05 7.66 -0.07
C ARG A 75 -9.47 6.63 0.87
N PHE A 76 -9.39 5.39 0.41
CA PHE A 76 -8.77 4.32 1.15
C PHE A 76 -7.84 3.49 0.27
N HIS A 77 -6.99 2.70 0.90
CA HIS A 77 -6.16 1.75 0.21
C HIS A 77 -6.82 0.38 0.17
N LEU A 78 -6.69 -0.28 -0.97
CA LEU A 78 -7.19 -1.62 -1.22
C LEU A 78 -6.02 -2.55 -1.53
N LEU A 79 -5.92 -3.65 -0.83
CA LEU A 79 -5.06 -4.77 -1.20
C LEU A 79 -5.84 -5.66 -2.17
N ALA A 80 -5.37 -5.78 -3.40
CA ALA A 80 -5.80 -6.81 -4.34
C ALA A 80 -4.90 -8.02 -4.14
N LEU A 81 -5.42 -9.11 -3.58
CA LEU A 81 -4.65 -10.27 -3.16
C LEU A 81 -5.03 -11.52 -3.96
N GLY A 82 -4.05 -12.34 -4.35
CA GLY A 82 -4.27 -13.54 -5.15
C GLY A 82 -4.54 -13.26 -6.63
N ILE A 83 -4.17 -12.08 -7.12
CA ILE A 83 -4.34 -11.66 -8.51
C ILE A 83 -3.45 -12.45 -9.48
N ASP A 84 -3.90 -12.61 -10.73
CA ASP A 84 -3.03 -12.95 -11.84
C ASP A 84 -2.34 -11.68 -12.38
N PRO A 85 -1.04 -11.48 -12.13
CA PRO A 85 -0.32 -10.28 -12.58
C PRO A 85 -0.17 -10.23 -14.11
N ALA A 86 -0.44 -11.34 -14.82
CA ALA A 86 -0.43 -11.39 -16.28
C ALA A 86 -1.79 -11.04 -16.90
N HIS A 87 -2.87 -10.90 -16.10
CA HIS A 87 -4.20 -10.58 -16.59
C HIS A 87 -4.21 -9.26 -17.35
N ALA A 88 -4.62 -9.29 -18.63
CA ALA A 88 -4.51 -8.14 -19.54
C ALA A 88 -5.27 -6.89 -19.04
N GLY A 89 -6.49 -7.08 -18.51
CA GLY A 89 -7.30 -6.00 -17.94
C GLY A 89 -6.64 -5.34 -16.73
N LEU A 90 -6.05 -6.14 -15.83
CA LEU A 90 -5.33 -5.63 -14.66
C LEU A 90 -4.09 -4.81 -15.10
N ARG A 91 -3.31 -5.32 -16.05
CA ARG A 91 -2.13 -4.59 -16.57
C ARG A 91 -2.50 -3.26 -17.21
N ALA A 92 -3.57 -3.23 -18.02
CA ALA A 92 -4.07 -2.00 -18.61
C ALA A 92 -4.55 -1.00 -17.54
N PHE A 93 -5.22 -1.50 -16.50
CA PHE A 93 -5.67 -0.71 -15.36
C PHE A 93 -4.50 -0.11 -14.58
N LEU A 94 -3.49 -0.91 -14.20
CA LEU A 94 -2.30 -0.44 -13.49
C LEU A 94 -1.51 0.58 -14.33
N ARG A 95 -1.42 0.39 -15.65
CA ARG A 95 -0.78 1.38 -16.55
C ARG A 95 -1.47 2.74 -16.49
N ARG A 96 -2.80 2.81 -16.50
CA ARG A 96 -3.52 4.09 -16.37
C ARG A 96 -3.23 4.78 -15.01
N ILE A 97 -3.15 4.00 -13.94
CA ILE A 97 -2.79 4.54 -12.61
C ILE A 97 -1.37 5.10 -12.63
N LEU A 98 -0.43 4.38 -13.21
CA LEU A 98 0.97 4.82 -13.35
C LEU A 98 1.08 6.09 -14.20
N ASP A 99 0.37 6.16 -15.34
CA ASP A 99 0.33 7.35 -16.19
C ASP A 99 -0.21 8.58 -15.43
N GLY A 100 -1.29 8.40 -14.65
CA GLY A 100 -1.84 9.44 -13.78
C GLY A 100 -0.86 9.87 -12.68
N ARG A 101 -0.10 8.92 -12.12
CA ARG A 101 0.95 9.20 -11.14
C ARG A 101 2.10 10.00 -11.78
N ASN A 102 2.56 9.61 -12.96
CA ASN A 102 3.63 10.28 -13.68
C ASN A 102 3.24 11.72 -14.09
N ALA A 103 2.02 11.90 -14.57
CA ALA A 103 1.48 13.23 -14.86
C ALA A 103 1.43 14.13 -13.60
N ARG A 104 1.00 13.59 -12.44
CA ARG A 104 1.05 14.29 -11.15
C ARG A 104 2.49 14.63 -10.75
N ASN A 105 3.42 13.70 -10.87
CA ASN A 105 4.82 13.90 -10.50
C ASN A 105 5.48 15.02 -11.31
N ALA A 106 5.21 15.09 -12.62
CA ALA A 106 5.67 16.20 -13.47
C ALA A 106 5.19 17.57 -12.96
N ARG A 107 3.93 17.66 -12.49
CA ARG A 107 3.42 18.90 -11.88
C ARG A 107 4.09 19.24 -10.55
N ILE A 108 4.34 18.23 -9.70
CA ILE A 108 5.08 18.43 -8.44
C ILE A 108 6.49 18.97 -8.72
N ILE A 109 7.21 18.39 -9.68
CA ILE A 109 8.55 18.87 -10.11
C ILE A 109 8.48 20.32 -10.61
N ALA A 110 7.49 20.65 -11.43
CA ALA A 110 7.30 22.03 -11.90
C ALA A 110 7.02 22.99 -10.74
N ASN A 111 6.27 22.56 -9.71
CA ASN A 111 6.01 23.37 -8.52
C ASN A 111 7.29 23.63 -7.72
N PHE A 112 8.14 22.59 -7.53
CA PHE A 112 9.45 22.79 -6.87
C PHE A 112 10.34 23.75 -7.65
N ASN A 113 10.42 23.63 -8.97
CA ASN A 113 11.21 24.54 -9.79
C ASN A 113 10.71 25.99 -9.69
N ARG A 114 9.40 26.24 -9.58
CA ARG A 114 8.85 27.59 -9.32
C ARG A 114 9.27 28.17 -7.96
N LEU A 115 9.55 27.32 -6.98
CA LEU A 115 10.08 27.72 -5.67
C LEU A 115 11.62 27.87 -5.68
N GLY A 116 12.29 27.72 -6.82
CA GLY A 116 13.74 27.77 -6.91
C GLY A 116 14.43 26.50 -6.39
N ILE A 117 13.69 25.42 -6.20
CA ILE A 117 14.23 24.10 -5.82
C ILE A 117 14.46 23.31 -7.11
N PRO A 118 15.73 23.11 -7.55
CA PRO A 118 16.06 22.56 -8.86
C PRO A 118 15.88 21.03 -8.86
N MET A 119 14.66 20.58 -9.10
CA MET A 119 14.33 19.15 -9.16
C MET A 119 13.98 18.76 -10.60
N ARG A 120 14.49 17.64 -11.06
CA ARG A 120 14.28 17.09 -12.40
C ARG A 120 14.06 15.59 -12.34
N ALA A 121 13.75 14.98 -13.46
CA ALA A 121 13.62 13.54 -13.61
C ALA A 121 14.33 13.08 -14.88
N GLY A 122 15.12 12.01 -14.78
CA GLY A 122 15.81 11.40 -15.92
C GLY A 122 17.05 12.16 -16.43
N THR A 123 17.67 13.00 -15.61
CA THR A 123 18.91 13.70 -15.97
C THR A 123 20.15 12.84 -15.75
N GLY A 124 20.08 11.86 -14.83
CA GLY A 124 21.22 11.08 -14.36
C GLY A 124 22.18 11.87 -13.45
N ASP A 125 21.92 13.15 -13.16
CA ASP A 125 22.72 13.95 -12.23
C ASP A 125 22.17 13.82 -10.80
N ALA A 126 22.99 13.33 -9.87
CA ALA A 126 22.63 13.13 -8.46
C ALA A 126 22.19 14.42 -7.74
N ARG A 127 22.47 15.59 -8.29
CA ARG A 127 22.10 16.88 -7.68
C ARG A 127 20.63 17.25 -7.90
N ASP A 128 20.03 16.82 -9.01
CA ASP A 128 18.68 17.27 -9.37
C ASP A 128 17.74 16.12 -9.76
N ASP A 129 18.27 14.92 -10.04
CA ASP A 129 17.46 13.81 -10.53
C ASP A 129 16.73 13.05 -9.42
N ILE A 130 15.41 13.24 -9.36
CA ILE A 130 14.55 12.55 -8.39
C ILE A 130 14.45 11.04 -8.66
N LEU A 131 14.66 10.58 -9.90
CA LEU A 131 14.56 9.15 -10.23
C LEU A 131 15.66 8.31 -9.58
N LEU A 132 16.77 8.92 -9.18
CA LEU A 132 17.84 8.24 -8.44
C LEU A 132 17.41 7.83 -7.02
N TYR A 133 16.26 8.32 -6.55
CA TYR A 133 15.67 7.98 -5.25
C TYR A 133 14.58 6.92 -5.34
N ALA A 134 14.12 6.58 -6.54
CA ALA A 134 13.19 5.50 -6.81
C ALA A 134 13.96 4.28 -7.32
N HIS A 135 13.69 3.10 -6.78
CA HIS A 135 14.34 1.85 -7.21
C HIS A 135 13.52 1.07 -8.23
N GLY A 136 12.29 1.51 -8.54
CA GLY A 136 11.36 0.92 -9.50
C GLY A 136 10.74 1.98 -10.41
N GLU A 137 9.72 1.60 -11.19
CA GLU A 137 9.00 2.52 -12.09
C GLU A 137 8.10 3.51 -11.32
N VAL A 138 7.81 3.25 -10.04
CA VAL A 138 6.86 4.05 -9.25
C VAL A 138 7.58 5.13 -8.45
N LEU A 139 7.52 6.37 -8.94
CA LEU A 139 7.93 7.54 -8.16
C LEU A 139 6.77 8.00 -7.26
N ALA A 140 6.97 7.94 -5.95
CA ALA A 140 5.99 8.29 -4.92
C ALA A 140 6.45 9.49 -4.07
N ARG A 141 5.52 10.13 -3.34
CA ARG A 141 5.84 11.30 -2.49
C ARG A 141 6.94 11.05 -1.46
N PRO A 142 7.13 9.86 -0.86
CA PRO A 142 8.27 9.59 0.01
C PRO A 142 9.62 9.81 -0.67
N HIS A 143 9.76 9.52 -1.97
CA HIS A 143 10.99 9.77 -2.72
C HIS A 143 11.29 11.28 -2.82
N PHE A 144 10.27 12.10 -3.09
CA PHE A 144 10.38 13.57 -3.07
C PHE A 144 10.81 14.08 -1.69
N ALA A 145 10.16 13.57 -0.63
CA ALA A 145 10.50 13.96 0.74
C ALA A 145 11.95 13.59 1.10
N ARG A 146 12.39 12.40 0.70
CA ARG A 146 13.78 11.95 0.90
C ARG A 146 14.76 12.81 0.12
N TRP A 147 14.47 13.13 -1.15
CA TRP A 147 15.29 14.03 -1.94
C TRP A 147 15.44 15.40 -1.30
N LEU A 148 14.32 15.99 -0.85
CA LEU A 148 14.31 17.28 -0.14
C LEU A 148 15.18 17.27 1.12
N MET A 149 15.08 16.19 1.90
CA MET A 149 15.87 16.03 3.12
C MET A 149 17.38 15.92 2.79
N VAL A 150 17.75 15.08 1.83
CA VAL A 150 19.16 14.86 1.46
C VAL A 150 19.79 16.13 0.88
N HIS A 151 19.02 16.95 0.19
CA HIS A 151 19.50 18.21 -0.42
C HIS A 151 19.34 19.43 0.50
N GLY A 152 18.96 19.24 1.76
CA GLY A 152 18.90 20.30 2.77
C GLY A 152 17.72 21.25 2.65
N TYR A 153 16.69 20.90 1.86
CA TYR A 153 15.44 21.68 1.77
C TYR A 153 14.45 21.37 2.88
N ALA A 154 14.65 20.27 3.61
CA ALA A 154 13.89 19.92 4.80
C ALA A 154 14.78 19.19 5.80
N PRO A 155 14.59 19.38 7.14
CA PRO A 155 15.42 18.72 8.14
C PRO A 155 15.18 17.21 8.27
N ASN A 156 14.00 16.75 7.90
CA ASN A 156 13.60 15.34 7.93
C ASN A 156 12.39 15.10 7.00
N ILE A 157 12.03 13.83 6.81
CA ILE A 157 10.92 13.39 5.94
C ILE A 157 9.58 14.01 6.39
N ARG A 158 9.29 14.05 7.69
CA ARG A 158 8.05 14.60 8.23
C ARG A 158 7.88 16.08 7.87
N GLU A 159 8.93 16.87 8.05
CA GLU A 159 8.92 18.29 7.72
C GLU A 159 8.84 18.53 6.21
N ALA A 160 9.47 17.67 5.39
CA ALA A 160 9.31 17.71 3.94
C ALA A 160 7.85 17.53 3.52
N PHE A 161 7.14 16.57 4.13
CA PHE A 161 5.71 16.39 3.88
C PHE A 161 4.90 17.59 4.36
N ALA A 162 5.08 18.03 5.60
CA ALA A 162 4.30 19.11 6.17
C ALA A 162 4.48 20.43 5.39
N THR A 163 5.70 20.72 4.92
CA THR A 163 6.01 21.97 4.22
C THR A 163 5.58 21.97 2.76
N TYR A 164 5.70 20.82 2.05
CA TYR A 164 5.61 20.81 0.59
C TYR A 164 4.58 19.84 0.00
N LEU A 165 4.35 18.68 0.62
CA LEU A 165 3.80 17.51 -0.06
C LEU A 165 2.42 17.06 0.44
N LEU A 166 1.80 17.82 1.35
CA LEU A 166 0.44 17.57 1.83
C LEU A 166 -0.57 18.57 1.22
N PRO A 167 -1.86 18.20 1.12
CA PRO A 167 -2.90 19.13 0.66
C PRO A 167 -3.01 20.38 1.51
N ASP A 168 -2.73 20.28 2.81
CA ASP A 168 -2.76 21.30 3.85
C ASP A 168 -1.41 21.97 4.11
N SER A 169 -0.38 21.67 3.31
CA SER A 169 0.89 22.41 3.35
C SER A 169 0.66 23.91 3.11
N PRO A 170 1.51 24.79 3.69
CA PRO A 170 1.36 26.24 3.51
C PRO A 170 1.29 26.63 2.03
N ALA A 171 0.33 27.48 1.65
CA ALA A 171 0.08 27.83 0.24
C ALA A 171 1.31 28.36 -0.49
N ALA A 172 2.23 29.06 0.22
CA ALA A 172 3.46 29.62 -0.34
C ALA A 172 4.48 28.56 -0.75
N THR A 173 4.48 27.39 -0.12
CA THR A 173 5.46 26.32 -0.34
C THR A 173 4.85 25.04 -0.90
N ARG A 174 3.52 24.94 -0.95
CA ARG A 174 2.81 23.73 -1.34
C ARG A 174 3.13 23.32 -2.78
N CYS A 175 3.69 22.13 -2.91
CA CYS A 175 3.94 21.45 -4.18
C CYS A 175 3.01 20.24 -4.40
N TYR A 176 2.11 19.99 -3.45
CA TYR A 176 1.13 18.92 -3.55
C TYR A 176 0.26 19.07 -4.79
N GLU A 177 0.03 17.93 -5.46
CA GLU A 177 -0.86 17.81 -6.61
C GLU A 177 -1.72 16.56 -6.48
N GLU A 178 -2.97 16.65 -6.89
CA GLU A 178 -3.85 15.50 -6.99
C GLU A 178 -3.45 14.62 -8.17
N ARG A 179 -3.67 13.29 -8.03
CA ARG A 179 -3.49 12.34 -9.12
C ARG A 179 -4.80 11.66 -9.48
N TYR A 180 -4.80 10.99 -10.60
CA TYR A 180 -5.87 10.05 -10.93
C TYR A 180 -5.94 8.95 -9.87
N HIS A 181 -7.14 8.69 -9.38
CA HIS A 181 -7.50 7.54 -8.57
C HIS A 181 -8.64 6.80 -9.28
N PRO A 182 -8.56 5.48 -9.47
CA PRO A 182 -9.66 4.73 -10.02
C PRO A 182 -10.84 4.71 -9.07
N SER A 183 -12.05 4.53 -9.61
CA SER A 183 -13.24 4.34 -8.77
C SER A 183 -13.22 2.98 -8.07
N GLN A 184 -13.93 2.89 -6.96
CA GLN A 184 -14.14 1.64 -6.23
C GLN A 184 -14.75 0.56 -7.13
N GLU A 185 -15.82 0.89 -7.87
CA GLU A 185 -16.53 -0.04 -8.74
C GLU A 185 -15.62 -0.64 -9.82
N GLU A 186 -14.87 0.23 -10.54
CA GLU A 186 -13.92 -0.22 -11.56
C GLU A 186 -12.82 -1.10 -10.95
N THR A 187 -12.30 -0.70 -9.78
CA THR A 187 -11.22 -1.42 -9.11
C THR A 187 -11.66 -2.83 -8.70
N PHE A 188 -12.82 -2.96 -8.05
CA PHE A 188 -13.33 -4.26 -7.63
C PHE A 188 -13.58 -5.17 -8.84
N ALA A 189 -14.19 -4.64 -9.90
CA ALA A 189 -14.43 -5.41 -11.12
C ALA A 189 -13.14 -5.93 -11.76
N VAL A 190 -12.09 -5.10 -11.84
CA VAL A 190 -10.81 -5.50 -12.44
C VAL A 190 -10.06 -6.51 -11.55
N VAL A 191 -10.06 -6.32 -10.24
CA VAL A 191 -9.42 -7.25 -9.29
C VAL A 191 -10.09 -8.63 -9.35
N HIS A 192 -11.42 -8.69 -9.30
CA HIS A 192 -12.15 -9.95 -9.40
C HIS A 192 -11.95 -10.63 -10.77
N ALA A 193 -11.95 -9.85 -11.86
CA ALA A 193 -11.66 -10.41 -13.19
C ALA A 193 -10.25 -11.00 -13.29
N ALA A 194 -9.30 -10.48 -12.51
CA ALA A 194 -7.94 -11.03 -12.40
C ALA A 194 -7.82 -12.18 -11.38
N GLY A 195 -8.94 -12.68 -10.84
CA GLY A 195 -8.99 -13.80 -9.89
C GLY A 195 -8.65 -13.43 -8.45
N GLY A 196 -8.45 -12.14 -8.15
CA GLY A 196 -8.05 -11.65 -6.83
C GLY A 196 -9.22 -11.36 -5.89
N LEU A 197 -8.87 -11.12 -4.62
CA LEU A 197 -9.75 -10.65 -3.56
C LEU A 197 -9.50 -9.17 -3.27
N CYS A 198 -10.57 -8.42 -3.07
CA CYS A 198 -10.57 -7.02 -2.66
C CYS A 198 -10.54 -6.91 -1.14
N VAL A 199 -9.45 -6.47 -0.54
CA VAL A 199 -9.28 -6.35 0.92
C VAL A 199 -8.98 -4.90 1.29
N MET A 200 -9.78 -4.29 2.19
CA MET A 200 -9.47 -2.95 2.68
C MET A 200 -8.23 -2.97 3.57
N ALA A 201 -7.23 -2.14 3.23
CA ALA A 201 -6.00 -1.98 3.98
C ALA A 201 -6.20 -1.03 5.18
N HIS A 202 -5.45 -1.26 6.26
CA HIS A 202 -5.30 -0.40 7.45
C HIS A 202 -6.51 0.51 7.75
N PRO A 203 -7.69 -0.03 8.08
CA PRO A 203 -8.97 0.68 8.16
C PRO A 203 -8.96 1.82 9.17
N LYS A 204 -8.07 1.85 10.13
CA LYS A 204 -7.91 2.95 11.10
C LYS A 204 -7.58 4.29 10.44
N TYR A 205 -6.98 4.29 9.26
CA TYR A 205 -6.61 5.51 8.51
C TYR A 205 -7.63 5.89 7.44
N TRP A 206 -8.73 5.18 7.36
CA TRP A 206 -9.73 5.39 6.33
C TRP A 206 -10.34 6.79 6.35
N ARG A 207 -10.59 7.34 7.56
CA ARG A 207 -11.18 8.67 7.70
C ARG A 207 -10.19 9.64 8.35
N ARG A 208 -10.10 10.84 7.80
CA ARG A 208 -9.19 11.88 8.31
C ARG A 208 -9.54 12.32 9.72
N ASP A 209 -10.84 12.37 10.05
CA ASP A 209 -11.33 12.75 11.38
C ASP A 209 -11.01 11.71 12.46
N TRP A 210 -10.65 10.48 12.08
CA TRP A 210 -10.25 9.44 13.03
C TRP A 210 -8.78 9.53 13.47
N LYS A 211 -7.97 10.31 12.76
CA LYS A 211 -6.53 10.39 13.00
C LYS A 211 -6.17 10.79 14.44
N ASP A 212 -6.97 11.71 15.02
CA ASP A 212 -6.69 12.28 16.33
C ASP A 212 -7.59 11.72 17.45
N VAL A 213 -8.73 11.13 17.11
CA VAL A 213 -9.75 10.66 18.07
C VAL A 213 -9.98 9.16 18.04
N GLY A 214 -9.35 8.46 17.09
CA GLY A 214 -9.57 7.02 16.86
C GLY A 214 -10.83 6.73 16.03
N PRO A 215 -11.00 5.45 15.59
CA PRO A 215 -12.10 5.03 14.73
C PRO A 215 -13.46 5.08 15.43
N ASP A 216 -14.48 5.66 14.77
CA ASP A 216 -15.88 5.39 15.07
C ASP A 216 -16.25 4.00 14.53
N PHE A 217 -16.20 2.98 15.40
CA PHE A 217 -16.44 1.61 15.01
C PHE A 217 -17.89 1.34 14.55
N ALA A 218 -18.87 2.12 14.99
CA ALA A 218 -20.23 1.97 14.52
C ALA A 218 -20.39 2.54 13.10
N ALA A 219 -19.75 3.66 12.80
CA ALA A 219 -19.66 4.17 11.43
C ALA A 219 -18.89 3.19 10.55
N ALA A 220 -17.74 2.70 11.00
CA ALA A 220 -16.95 1.70 10.25
C ALA A 220 -17.77 0.46 9.89
N GLU A 221 -18.53 -0.09 10.82
CA GLU A 221 -19.39 -1.28 10.59
C GLU A 221 -20.42 -1.01 9.49
N ARG A 222 -21.11 0.15 9.54
CA ARG A 222 -22.09 0.51 8.50
C ARG A 222 -21.46 0.67 7.11
N GLU A 223 -20.31 1.32 7.07
CA GLU A 223 -19.59 1.58 5.81
C GLU A 223 -19.03 0.30 5.20
N LEU A 224 -18.42 -0.56 6.02
CA LEU A 224 -17.90 -1.86 5.59
C LEU A 224 -19.03 -2.79 5.11
N ALA A 225 -20.23 -2.71 5.68
CA ALA A 225 -21.39 -3.45 5.17
C ALA A 225 -21.76 -3.01 3.74
N ARG A 226 -21.77 -1.70 3.46
CA ARG A 226 -22.01 -1.19 2.10
C ARG A 226 -20.91 -1.59 1.12
N LEU A 227 -19.63 -1.52 1.55
CA LEU A 227 -18.52 -1.97 0.72
C LEU A 227 -18.60 -3.47 0.44
N LYS A 228 -19.04 -4.28 1.41
CA LYS A 228 -19.30 -5.71 1.20
C LYS A 228 -20.35 -5.96 0.13
N GLU A 229 -21.46 -5.23 0.17
CA GLU A 229 -22.52 -5.29 -0.85
C GLU A 229 -21.98 -4.87 -2.25
N ALA A 230 -21.02 -3.95 -2.28
CA ALA A 230 -20.38 -3.49 -3.50
C ALA A 230 -19.27 -4.44 -4.02
N GLY A 231 -18.88 -5.47 -3.26
CA GLY A 231 -17.89 -6.47 -3.69
C GLY A 231 -16.59 -6.48 -2.88
N LEU A 232 -16.50 -5.81 -1.74
CA LEU A 232 -15.34 -5.96 -0.85
C LEU A 232 -15.35 -7.37 -0.24
N ASP A 233 -14.23 -8.11 -0.36
CA ASP A 233 -14.12 -9.49 0.13
C ASP A 233 -13.58 -9.58 1.55
N GLY A 234 -12.68 -8.69 1.93
CA GLY A 234 -11.98 -8.78 3.20
C GLY A 234 -11.59 -7.43 3.81
N LEU A 235 -11.10 -7.53 5.04
CA LEU A 235 -10.61 -6.42 5.83
C LEU A 235 -9.26 -6.80 6.45
N GLU A 236 -8.28 -5.91 6.38
CA GLU A 236 -7.06 -6.00 7.19
C GLU A 236 -7.43 -5.70 8.65
N ALA A 237 -8.00 -6.73 9.30
CA ALA A 237 -8.56 -6.60 10.64
C ALA A 237 -7.47 -6.56 11.73
N ARG A 238 -6.29 -7.10 11.43
CA ARG A 238 -5.07 -6.93 12.25
C ARG A 238 -4.02 -6.21 11.43
N TYR A 239 -3.58 -5.10 11.96
CA TYR A 239 -2.58 -4.24 11.33
C TYR A 239 -1.53 -3.84 12.37
N GLN A 240 -0.24 -3.90 12.00
CA GLN A 240 0.86 -3.71 12.94
C GLN A 240 0.78 -2.42 13.77
N ALA A 241 0.23 -1.35 13.21
CA ALA A 241 0.08 -0.09 13.93
C ALA A 241 -1.28 0.08 14.64
N ASN A 242 -2.13 -0.94 14.65
CA ASN A 242 -3.36 -0.93 15.45
C ASN A 242 -3.04 -1.04 16.95
N THR A 243 -3.91 -0.45 17.76
CA THR A 243 -3.98 -0.80 19.17
C THR A 243 -4.67 -2.15 19.35
N PRO A 244 -4.49 -2.84 20.49
CA PRO A 244 -5.23 -4.08 20.77
C PRO A 244 -6.75 -3.92 20.68
N GLU A 245 -7.29 -2.75 21.06
CA GLU A 245 -8.70 -2.44 20.97
C GLU A 245 -9.16 -2.33 19.50
N GLU A 246 -8.37 -1.69 18.65
CA GLU A 246 -8.66 -1.60 17.21
C GLU A 246 -8.67 -2.99 16.56
N ASP A 247 -7.70 -3.85 16.86
CA ASP A 247 -7.63 -5.24 16.36
C ASP A 247 -8.88 -6.04 16.77
N VAL A 248 -9.31 -5.94 18.03
CA VAL A 248 -10.53 -6.61 18.53
C VAL A 248 -11.76 -6.09 17.80
N ASN A 249 -11.91 -4.78 17.67
CA ASN A 249 -13.10 -4.18 17.06
C ASN A 249 -13.15 -4.46 15.54
N PHE A 250 -12.07 -4.29 14.80
CA PHE A 250 -12.07 -4.59 13.36
C PHE A 250 -12.25 -6.09 13.09
N THR A 251 -11.69 -6.98 13.92
CA THR A 251 -11.93 -8.42 13.85
C THR A 251 -13.41 -8.75 14.06
N ARG A 252 -14.05 -8.12 15.06
CA ARG A 252 -15.48 -8.30 15.36
C ARG A 252 -16.38 -7.78 14.22
N ILE A 253 -16.07 -6.58 13.69
CA ILE A 253 -16.80 -5.97 12.58
C ILE A 253 -16.69 -6.85 11.33
N ALA A 254 -15.48 -7.28 10.96
CA ALA A 254 -15.28 -8.18 9.81
C ALA A 254 -16.15 -9.45 9.94
N GLY A 255 -16.20 -10.06 11.13
CA GLY A 255 -17.05 -11.23 11.38
C GLY A 255 -18.55 -10.94 11.26
N ARG A 256 -19.03 -9.79 11.75
CA ARG A 256 -20.47 -9.40 11.67
C ARG A 256 -20.90 -9.08 10.24
N VAL A 257 -20.03 -8.41 9.49
CA VAL A 257 -20.30 -8.01 8.10
C VAL A 257 -20.10 -9.18 7.12
N GLY A 258 -19.43 -10.26 7.55
CA GLY A 258 -19.11 -11.40 6.68
C GLY A 258 -17.94 -11.14 5.75
N LEU A 259 -16.97 -10.32 6.18
CA LEU A 259 -15.71 -10.09 5.50
C LEU A 259 -14.65 -11.11 5.93
N LEU A 260 -13.81 -11.55 5.00
CA LEU A 260 -12.60 -12.28 5.30
C LEU A 260 -11.65 -11.39 6.13
N LYS A 261 -10.88 -12.01 7.01
CA LYS A 261 -9.94 -11.28 7.88
C LYS A 261 -8.52 -11.51 7.42
N THR A 262 -7.75 -10.45 7.28
CA THR A 262 -6.32 -10.52 6.99
C THR A 262 -5.50 -9.83 8.06
N ALA A 263 -4.18 -10.07 8.02
CA ALA A 263 -3.20 -9.42 8.86
C ALA A 263 -2.03 -8.94 8.01
N GLY A 264 -1.60 -7.70 8.21
CA GLY A 264 -0.51 -7.10 7.48
C GLY A 264 0.28 -6.10 8.30
N SER A 265 1.58 -6.06 8.07
CA SER A 265 2.46 -5.12 8.76
C SER A 265 2.52 -3.75 8.09
N ASP A 266 2.32 -3.70 6.78
CA ASP A 266 2.62 -2.53 5.94
C ASP A 266 4.13 -2.20 6.02
N PHE A 267 4.94 -3.27 5.95
CA PHE A 267 6.41 -3.20 6.04
C PHE A 267 7.00 -2.46 4.84
N HIS A 268 7.92 -1.51 5.13
CA HIS A 268 8.64 -0.72 4.13
C HIS A 268 10.16 -0.72 4.38
N GLY A 269 10.66 -1.62 5.23
CA GLY A 269 12.08 -1.64 5.60
C GLY A 269 12.50 -0.36 6.31
N ALA A 270 13.62 0.22 5.90
CA ALA A 270 14.18 1.41 6.53
C ALA A 270 13.30 2.68 6.39
N ASN A 271 12.31 2.69 5.49
CA ASN A 271 11.37 3.82 5.36
C ASN A 271 10.31 3.83 6.48
N LYS A 272 10.04 2.67 7.13
CA LYS A 272 9.22 2.54 8.34
C LYS A 272 9.95 1.68 9.38
N PRO A 273 11.06 2.15 9.99
CA PRO A 273 11.99 1.33 10.77
C PRO A 273 11.38 0.74 12.06
N THR A 274 10.24 1.24 12.50
CA THR A 274 9.52 0.75 13.68
C THR A 274 8.53 -0.37 13.36
N ILE A 275 8.31 -0.67 12.10
CA ILE A 275 7.38 -1.71 11.64
C ILE A 275 8.19 -2.97 11.28
N PRO A 276 8.11 -4.04 12.07
CA PRO A 276 8.75 -5.31 11.74
C PRO A 276 8.01 -6.05 10.63
N LEU A 277 8.72 -6.89 9.89
CA LEU A 277 8.12 -7.80 8.91
C LEU A 277 7.41 -8.95 9.62
N GLY A 278 6.14 -9.16 9.30
CA GLY A 278 5.33 -10.28 9.75
C GLY A 278 4.54 -10.05 11.02
N MET A 279 3.43 -10.76 11.09
CA MET A 279 2.51 -10.76 12.22
C MET A 279 2.20 -12.18 12.67
N ASP A 280 2.16 -12.39 13.98
CA ASP A 280 1.71 -13.65 14.55
C ASP A 280 0.19 -13.62 14.77
N VAL A 281 -0.50 -14.58 14.19
CA VAL A 281 -1.96 -14.72 14.27
C VAL A 281 -2.36 -16.15 14.61
N GLU A 282 -3.53 -16.33 15.21
CA GLU A 282 -4.13 -17.64 15.41
C GLU A 282 -4.55 -18.23 14.06
N GLU A 283 -4.36 -19.53 13.88
CA GLU A 283 -4.73 -20.24 12.65
C GLU A 283 -6.22 -20.04 12.33
N SER A 284 -7.09 -20.15 13.33
CA SER A 284 -8.54 -19.95 13.19
C SER A 284 -8.92 -18.53 12.72
N PHE A 285 -8.05 -17.52 12.96
CA PHE A 285 -8.28 -16.17 12.48
C PHE A 285 -8.09 -16.06 10.97
N ILE A 286 -7.03 -16.68 10.42
CA ILE A 286 -6.59 -16.50 9.04
C ILE A 286 -7.03 -17.64 8.09
N ALA A 287 -7.38 -18.83 8.61
CA ALA A 287 -7.71 -20.00 7.79
C ALA A 287 -8.80 -19.74 6.73
N PRO A 288 -9.92 -19.03 7.02
CA PRO A 288 -10.90 -18.74 5.97
C PRO A 288 -10.34 -17.93 4.79
N PHE A 289 -9.42 -17.01 5.06
CA PHE A 289 -8.75 -16.22 4.03
C PHE A 289 -7.75 -17.08 3.23
N LEU A 290 -6.97 -17.91 3.90
CA LEU A 290 -6.05 -18.84 3.22
C LEU A 290 -6.80 -19.83 2.32
N ALA A 291 -7.97 -20.32 2.77
CA ALA A 291 -8.83 -21.19 1.97
C ALA A 291 -9.38 -20.47 0.73
N ALA A 292 -9.80 -19.20 0.86
CA ALA A 292 -10.27 -18.41 -0.26
C ALA A 292 -9.19 -18.16 -1.32
N LEU A 293 -7.91 -18.17 -0.92
CA LEU A 293 -6.75 -18.07 -1.82
C LEU A 293 -6.23 -19.46 -2.29
N ASN A 294 -6.91 -20.57 -1.96
CA ASN A 294 -6.46 -21.94 -2.23
C ASN A 294 -5.05 -22.24 -1.68
N LEU A 295 -4.73 -21.71 -0.51
CA LEU A 295 -3.45 -21.92 0.17
C LEU A 295 -3.48 -23.03 1.22
N ILE A 296 -4.65 -23.54 1.58
CA ILE A 296 -4.88 -24.68 2.49
C ILE A 296 -5.98 -25.56 1.93
#